data_3aa86c056412444d779d032ae50435c3
#
_entry.id   3aa86c056412444d779d032ae50435c3
#
_cell.length_a   1.000
_cell.length_b   1.000
_cell.length_c   1.000
_cell.angle_alpha   90.00
_cell.angle_beta   90.00
_cell.angle_gamma   90.00
#
_symmetry.space_group_name_H-M   'P 1'
#
loop_
_entity.id
_entity.type
_entity.pdbx_description
1 polymer ?
#
loop_
_entity_poly.entity_id
_entity_poly.type
_entity_poly.pdbx_seq_one_letter_code
_entity_poly.pdbx_strand_id
1 'polypeptide(L)'
;SERLNRVRDIFLFSCYTGYAPIDACNLTLENLIQDNFGNYWIKTERQKTGIKSNVPVLGPTLRIIKKYEGISEKLLPKLSNQKMNAYLKEIADVCGIHKHLTWYVSRHTFATTVTLGNGIKLENVSSMMGHSNIKQTQHYAKVLDANVLNDMNKLSSVYK
;
A
#
# COMPACT_ATOMS: atom_id res chain seq x y z
N SER A 1 13.50 9.06 -16.94
CA SER A 1 14.78 8.45 -16.60
C SER A 1 14.57 7.16 -15.83
N GLU A 2 15.50 6.23 -15.93
CA GLU A 2 15.40 4.93 -15.25
C GLU A 2 15.35 5.07 -13.73
N ARG A 3 16.14 5.98 -13.16
CA ARG A 3 16.11 6.22 -11.71
C ARG A 3 14.74 6.71 -11.21
N LEU A 4 14.09 7.58 -11.95
CA LEU A 4 12.75 8.06 -11.61
C LEU A 4 11.70 6.98 -11.78
N ASN A 5 11.84 6.11 -12.77
CA ASN A 5 10.94 4.96 -12.95
C ASN A 5 11.02 4.00 -11.75
N ARG A 6 12.21 3.72 -11.25
CA ARG A 6 12.39 2.89 -10.05
C ARG A 6 11.74 3.52 -8.82
N VAL A 7 11.94 4.81 -8.62
CA VAL A 7 11.34 5.55 -7.50
C VAL A 7 9.82 5.54 -7.59
N ARG A 8 9.28 5.81 -8.78
CA ARG A 8 7.84 5.72 -9.03
C ARG A 8 7.30 4.34 -8.69
N ASP A 9 7.95 3.29 -9.15
CA ASP A 9 7.50 1.91 -8.94
C ASP A 9 7.52 1.54 -7.45
N ILE A 10 8.57 1.91 -6.72
CA ILE A 10 8.65 1.69 -5.26
C ILE A 10 7.54 2.45 -4.53
N PHE A 11 7.31 3.70 -4.91
CA PHE A 11 6.26 4.53 -4.32
C PHE A 11 4.87 3.94 -4.58
N LEU A 12 4.58 3.56 -5.83
CA LEU A 12 3.31 2.95 -6.19
C LEU A 12 3.10 1.60 -5.50
N PHE A 13 4.15 0.77 -5.42
CA PHE A 13 4.09 -0.46 -4.64
C PHE A 13 3.63 -0.17 -3.20
N SER A 14 4.19 0.83 -2.58
CA SER A 14 3.85 1.20 -1.20
C SER A 14 2.43 1.79 -1.10
N CYS A 15 1.97 2.53 -2.11
CA CYS A 15 0.59 3.02 -2.18
C CYS A 15 -0.45 1.88 -2.24
N TYR A 16 -0.11 0.78 -2.90
CA TYR A 16 -1.03 -0.35 -3.09
C TYR A 16 -0.85 -1.48 -2.07
N THR A 17 0.11 -1.39 -1.17
CA THR A 17 0.35 -2.38 -0.11
C THR A 17 0.26 -1.80 1.29
N GLY A 18 0.51 -0.51 1.45
CA GLY A 18 0.48 0.18 2.72
C GLY A 18 1.72 -0.01 3.59
N TYR A 19 2.72 -0.76 3.15
CA TYR A 19 3.92 -0.99 3.95
C TYR A 19 4.69 0.30 4.22
N ALA A 20 5.17 0.43 5.47
CA ALA A 20 6.14 1.48 5.80
C ALA A 20 7.43 1.27 5.00
N PRO A 21 8.22 2.33 4.73
CA PRO A 21 9.44 2.21 3.94
C PRO A 21 10.38 1.10 4.39
N ILE A 22 10.61 0.98 5.69
CA ILE A 22 11.50 -0.06 6.23
C ILE A 22 10.97 -1.47 5.96
N ASP A 23 9.67 -1.68 6.08
CA ASP A 23 9.04 -2.98 5.83
C ASP A 23 9.07 -3.31 4.34
N ALA A 24 8.79 -2.35 3.47
CA ALA A 24 8.87 -2.53 2.02
C ALA A 24 10.29 -2.91 1.57
N CYS A 25 11.32 -2.23 2.10
CA CYS A 25 12.72 -2.52 1.80
C CYS A 25 13.14 -3.94 2.19
N ASN A 26 12.56 -4.49 3.23
CA ASN A 26 12.94 -5.78 3.78
C ASN A 26 12.21 -6.97 3.13
N LEU A 27 11.20 -6.70 2.29
CA LEU A 27 10.45 -7.76 1.63
C LEU A 27 11.34 -8.56 0.66
N THR A 28 11.23 -9.88 0.75
CA THR A 28 11.93 -10.83 -0.11
C THR A 28 10.92 -11.67 -0.89
N LEU A 29 11.41 -12.48 -1.83
CA LEU A 29 10.57 -13.43 -2.56
C LEU A 29 9.88 -14.44 -1.64
N GLU A 30 10.45 -14.74 -0.47
CA GLU A 30 9.83 -15.63 0.51
C GLU A 30 8.55 -15.05 1.12
N ASN A 31 8.41 -13.73 1.12
CA ASN A 31 7.20 -13.06 1.61
C ASN A 31 6.03 -13.13 0.62
N LEU A 32 6.30 -13.41 -0.66
CA LEU A 32 5.27 -13.55 -1.69
C LEU A 32 4.75 -14.98 -1.69
N ILE A 33 3.47 -15.15 -1.34
CA ILE A 33 2.85 -16.46 -1.15
C ILE A 33 1.60 -16.54 -2.01
N GLN A 34 1.40 -17.68 -2.66
CA GLN A 34 0.16 -17.99 -3.36
C GLN A 34 -0.68 -18.94 -2.49
N ASP A 35 -1.94 -18.58 -2.25
CA ASP A 35 -2.85 -19.43 -1.48
C ASP A 35 -3.40 -20.57 -2.35
N ASN A 36 -4.21 -21.45 -1.73
CA ASN A 36 -4.79 -22.61 -2.41
C ASN A 36 -5.80 -22.25 -3.51
N PHE A 37 -6.23 -20.99 -3.57
CA PHE A 37 -7.17 -20.48 -4.56
C PHE A 37 -6.48 -19.69 -5.69
N GLY A 38 -5.15 -19.64 -5.67
CA GLY A 38 -4.37 -18.93 -6.67
C GLY A 38 -4.18 -17.43 -6.37
N ASN A 39 -4.61 -16.94 -5.22
CA ASN A 39 -4.43 -15.54 -4.83
C ASN A 39 -3.02 -15.29 -4.30
N TYR A 40 -2.40 -14.22 -4.74
CA TYR A 40 -1.11 -13.80 -4.22
C TYR A 40 -1.27 -12.92 -2.98
N TRP A 41 -0.42 -13.16 -1.99
CA TRP A 41 -0.33 -12.44 -0.75
C TRP A 41 1.11 -12.04 -0.47
N ILE A 42 1.30 -10.89 0.14
CA ILE A 42 2.54 -10.57 0.84
C ILE A 42 2.29 -10.80 2.32
N LYS A 43 3.09 -11.67 2.94
CA LYS A 43 2.98 -12.01 4.36
C LYS A 43 4.27 -11.66 5.07
N THR A 44 4.18 -10.78 6.05
CA THR A 44 5.32 -10.31 6.85
C THR A 44 4.84 -9.81 8.21
N GLU A 45 5.79 -9.40 9.03
CA GLU A 45 5.54 -8.71 10.30
C GLU A 45 6.08 -7.31 10.24
N ARG A 46 5.33 -6.35 10.77
CA ARG A 46 5.76 -4.96 10.85
C ARG A 46 6.93 -4.83 11.81
N GLN A 47 8.05 -4.27 11.36
CA GLN A 47 9.26 -4.12 12.18
C GLN A 47 9.01 -3.33 13.47
N LYS A 48 8.24 -2.26 13.38
CA LYS A 48 7.95 -1.38 14.54
C LYS A 48 7.16 -2.07 15.65
N THR A 49 6.24 -2.97 15.30
CA THR A 49 5.27 -3.53 16.25
C THR A 49 5.37 -5.06 16.41
N GLY A 50 6.02 -5.75 15.49
CA GLY A 50 6.03 -7.22 15.42
C GLY A 50 4.68 -7.84 15.03
N ILE A 51 3.71 -7.03 14.63
CA ILE A 51 2.38 -7.50 14.27
C ILE A 51 2.37 -7.93 12.82
N LYS A 52 1.67 -9.03 12.54
CA LYS A 52 1.46 -9.51 11.17
C LYS A 52 0.82 -8.44 10.31
N SER A 53 1.38 -8.26 9.13
CA SER A 53 0.92 -7.33 8.12
C SER A 53 0.82 -8.08 6.79
N ASN A 54 -0.30 -8.77 6.61
CA ASN A 54 -0.56 -9.60 5.44
C ASN A 54 -1.47 -8.83 4.49
N VAL A 55 -1.03 -8.68 3.25
CA VAL A 55 -1.73 -7.87 2.26
C VAL A 55 -1.95 -8.68 0.99
N PRO A 56 -3.19 -8.81 0.51
CA PRO A 56 -3.45 -9.36 -0.82
C PRO A 56 -2.80 -8.49 -1.90
N VAL A 57 -2.24 -9.12 -2.91
CA VAL A 57 -1.51 -8.44 -3.97
C VAL A 57 -2.48 -7.97 -5.05
N LEU A 58 -2.61 -6.66 -5.20
CA LEU A 58 -3.38 -6.06 -6.29
C LEU A 58 -2.61 -6.09 -7.61
N GLY A 59 -3.32 -5.96 -8.73
CA GLY A 59 -2.72 -6.00 -10.06
C GLY A 59 -1.52 -5.08 -10.26
N PRO A 60 -1.59 -3.79 -9.89
CA PRO A 60 -0.45 -2.88 -9.99
C PRO A 60 0.78 -3.35 -9.21
N THR A 61 0.57 -3.88 -8.02
CA THR A 61 1.64 -4.43 -7.17
C THR A 61 2.30 -5.65 -7.82
N LEU A 62 1.49 -6.57 -8.36
CA LEU A 62 2.01 -7.77 -9.00
C LEU A 62 2.86 -7.43 -10.23
N ARG A 63 2.43 -6.46 -11.03
CA ARG A 63 3.20 -5.99 -12.20
C ARG A 63 4.56 -5.44 -11.78
N ILE A 64 4.63 -4.69 -10.69
CA ILE A 64 5.89 -4.15 -10.17
C ILE A 64 6.79 -5.29 -9.68
N ILE A 65 6.25 -6.24 -8.92
CA ILE A 65 7.01 -7.40 -8.44
C ILE A 65 7.62 -8.17 -9.62
N LYS A 66 6.83 -8.45 -10.65
CA LYS A 66 7.30 -9.16 -11.85
C LYS A 66 8.36 -8.40 -12.61
N LYS A 67 8.25 -7.08 -12.68
CA LYS A 67 9.24 -6.23 -13.36
C LYS A 67 10.64 -6.35 -12.76
N TYR A 68 10.73 -6.50 -11.45
CA TYR A 68 12.00 -6.58 -10.73
C TYR A 68 12.39 -8.00 -10.33
N GLU A 69 11.63 -8.99 -10.78
CA GLU A 69 11.93 -10.41 -10.51
C GLU A 69 13.29 -10.81 -11.09
N GLY A 70 14.05 -11.57 -10.32
CA GLY A 70 15.34 -12.10 -10.76
C GLY A 70 16.52 -11.12 -10.65
N ILE A 71 16.32 -9.87 -10.26
CA ILE A 71 17.40 -8.89 -10.09
C ILE A 71 18.12 -9.10 -8.75
N SER A 72 17.36 -9.40 -7.69
CA SER A 72 17.88 -9.73 -6.36
C SER A 72 16.88 -10.60 -5.61
N GLU A 73 17.22 -10.97 -4.39
CA GLU A 73 16.29 -11.69 -3.49
C GLU A 73 15.16 -10.79 -2.96
N LYS A 74 15.30 -9.47 -3.07
CA LYS A 74 14.29 -8.50 -2.62
C LYS A 74 13.20 -8.33 -3.67
N LEU A 75 11.98 -7.99 -3.22
CA LEU A 75 10.86 -7.68 -4.12
C LEU A 75 11.07 -6.37 -4.87
N LEU A 76 11.77 -5.42 -4.26
CA LEU A 76 11.96 -4.07 -4.79
C LEU A 76 13.43 -3.73 -4.95
N PRO A 77 13.78 -2.82 -5.88
CA PRO A 77 15.12 -2.25 -5.95
C PRO A 77 15.51 -1.57 -4.64
N LYS A 78 16.78 -1.63 -4.30
CA LYS A 78 17.30 -1.00 -3.07
C LYS A 78 17.52 0.49 -3.30
N LEU A 79 16.80 1.31 -2.55
CA LEU A 79 17.00 2.75 -2.46
C LEU A 79 16.88 3.22 -1.02
N SER A 80 17.73 4.15 -0.61
CA SER A 80 17.61 4.77 0.71
C SER A 80 16.38 5.68 0.79
N ASN A 81 15.88 5.87 1.99
CA ASN A 81 14.76 6.79 2.23
C ASN A 81 15.08 8.22 1.77
N GLN A 82 16.33 8.66 1.97
CA GLN A 82 16.79 9.97 1.54
C GLN A 82 16.74 10.13 0.02
N LYS A 83 17.24 9.14 -0.73
CA LYS A 83 17.19 9.15 -2.20
C LYS A 83 15.76 9.07 -2.72
N MET A 84 14.93 8.22 -2.10
CA MET A 84 13.51 8.15 -2.44
C MET A 84 12.84 9.50 -2.31
N ASN A 85 13.01 10.18 -1.18
CA ASN A 85 12.37 11.47 -0.93
C ASN A 85 12.88 12.57 -1.88
N ALA A 86 14.18 12.58 -2.18
CA ALA A 86 14.75 13.54 -3.14
C ALA A 86 14.17 13.36 -4.54
N TYR A 87 14.09 12.13 -5.02
CA TYR A 87 13.55 11.84 -6.35
C TYR A 87 12.03 11.95 -6.43
N LEU A 88 11.31 11.69 -5.34
CA LEU A 88 9.85 11.94 -5.28
C LEU A 88 9.53 13.41 -5.43
N LYS A 89 10.37 14.29 -4.89
CA LYS A 89 10.23 15.73 -5.10
C LYS A 89 10.38 16.09 -6.59
N GLU A 90 11.37 15.51 -7.26
CA GLU A 90 11.57 15.69 -8.70
C GLU A 90 10.36 15.18 -9.50
N ILE A 91 9.84 14.01 -9.17
CA ILE A 91 8.63 13.45 -9.81
C ILE A 91 7.44 14.37 -9.60
N ALA A 92 7.23 14.86 -8.38
CA ALA A 92 6.15 15.79 -8.07
C ALA A 92 6.23 17.05 -8.92
N ASP A 93 7.42 17.63 -9.07
CA ASP A 93 7.65 18.81 -9.90
C ASP A 93 7.32 18.54 -11.38
N VAL A 94 7.81 17.42 -11.91
CA VAL A 94 7.55 17.03 -13.32
C VAL A 94 6.05 16.77 -13.56
N CYS A 95 5.36 16.19 -12.59
CA CYS A 95 3.93 15.84 -12.70
C CYS A 95 3.00 16.98 -12.32
N GLY A 96 3.50 18.12 -11.89
CA GLY A 96 2.67 19.23 -11.42
C GLY A 96 1.94 18.94 -10.11
N ILE A 97 2.49 18.08 -9.29
CA ILE A 97 1.93 17.74 -7.98
C ILE A 97 2.46 18.74 -6.95
N HIS A 98 1.58 19.54 -6.37
CA HIS A 98 1.95 20.57 -5.41
C HIS A 98 2.10 20.07 -3.98
N LYS A 99 1.66 18.85 -3.70
CA LYS A 99 1.82 18.24 -2.39
C LYS A 99 3.26 17.79 -2.17
N HIS A 100 3.72 17.87 -0.92
CA HIS A 100 5.04 17.34 -0.55
C HIS A 100 4.99 15.80 -0.51
N LEU A 101 5.57 15.17 -1.53
CA LEU A 101 5.65 13.72 -1.62
C LEU A 101 6.88 13.21 -0.88
N THR A 102 6.65 12.35 0.10
CA THR A 102 7.68 11.53 0.74
C THR A 102 7.29 10.06 0.60
N TRP A 103 8.24 9.16 0.77
CA TRP A 103 7.93 7.74 0.70
C TRP A 103 6.84 7.35 1.71
N TYR A 104 6.88 7.91 2.90
CA TYR A 104 5.89 7.62 3.95
C TYR A 104 4.46 8.05 3.58
N VAL A 105 4.29 9.04 2.72
CA VAL A 105 2.97 9.47 2.20
C VAL A 105 2.25 8.33 1.49
N SER A 106 2.98 7.38 0.90
CA SER A 106 2.38 6.21 0.25
C SER A 106 1.53 5.37 1.21
N ARG A 107 1.97 5.23 2.45
CA ARG A 107 1.22 4.50 3.49
C ARG A 107 -0.09 5.22 3.84
N HIS A 108 -0.05 6.54 3.92
CA HIS A 108 -1.25 7.37 4.08
C HIS A 108 -2.21 7.20 2.90
N THR A 109 -1.68 7.19 1.68
CA THR A 109 -2.46 7.00 0.45
C THR A 109 -3.14 5.63 0.42
N PHE A 110 -2.45 4.57 0.83
CA PHE A 110 -3.05 3.25 0.97
C PHE A 110 -4.24 3.27 1.93
N ALA A 111 -4.05 3.84 3.12
CA ALA A 111 -5.09 3.87 4.14
C ALA A 111 -6.32 4.69 3.69
N THR A 112 -6.11 5.78 2.97
CA THR A 112 -7.19 6.69 2.57
C THR A 112 -7.75 6.36 1.20
N THR A 113 -7.03 6.69 0.15
CA THR A 113 -7.52 6.62 -1.24
C THR A 113 -7.72 5.19 -1.72
N VAL A 114 -6.75 4.32 -1.44
CA VAL A 114 -6.76 2.96 -1.98
C VAL A 114 -7.74 2.05 -1.24
N THR A 115 -7.85 2.18 0.07
CA THR A 115 -8.67 1.26 0.90
C THR A 115 -9.92 1.91 1.47
N LEU A 116 -9.81 2.75 2.48
CA LEU A 116 -10.98 3.32 3.16
C LEU A 116 -11.85 4.14 2.21
N GLY A 117 -11.24 4.88 1.28
CA GLY A 117 -11.97 5.66 0.27
C GLY A 117 -12.80 4.80 -0.69
N ASN A 118 -12.47 3.52 -0.82
CA ASN A 118 -13.24 2.53 -1.60
C ASN A 118 -14.14 1.65 -0.72
N GLY A 119 -14.37 2.03 0.52
CA GLY A 119 -15.29 1.33 1.41
C GLY A 119 -14.73 0.06 2.03
N ILE A 120 -13.40 -0.13 2.01
CA ILE A 120 -12.79 -1.26 2.72
C ILE A 120 -12.94 -1.05 4.21
N LYS A 121 -13.33 -2.12 4.91
CA LYS A 121 -13.60 -2.07 6.35
C LYS A 121 -12.37 -1.66 7.14
N LEU A 122 -12.57 -0.80 8.13
CA LEU A 122 -11.52 -0.26 8.98
C LEU A 122 -10.69 -1.35 9.66
N GLU A 123 -11.34 -2.42 10.13
CA GLU A 123 -10.68 -3.55 10.78
C GLU A 123 -9.70 -4.26 9.82
N ASN A 124 -10.09 -4.41 8.56
CA ASN A 124 -9.25 -5.04 7.55
C ASN A 124 -8.06 -4.16 7.20
N VAL A 125 -8.27 -2.85 7.08
CA VAL A 125 -7.18 -1.89 6.84
C VAL A 125 -6.20 -1.89 8.01
N SER A 126 -6.70 -1.88 9.24
CA SER A 126 -5.90 -1.97 10.46
C SER A 126 -5.03 -3.23 10.47
N SER A 127 -5.61 -4.37 10.12
CA SER A 127 -4.90 -5.65 10.03
C SER A 127 -3.80 -5.61 8.97
N MET A 128 -4.11 -5.16 7.76
CA MET A 128 -3.13 -5.06 6.68
C MET A 128 -1.96 -4.12 7.03
N MET A 129 -2.23 -3.05 7.75
CA MET A 129 -1.21 -2.07 8.15
C MET A 129 -0.39 -2.51 9.36
N GLY A 130 -0.73 -3.63 9.99
CA GLY A 130 -0.03 -4.12 11.18
C GLY A 130 -0.18 -3.20 12.38
N HIS A 131 -1.33 -2.57 12.54
CA HIS A 131 -1.62 -1.73 13.69
C HIS A 131 -1.97 -2.59 14.91
N SER A 132 -1.39 -2.25 16.07
CA SER A 132 -1.69 -2.92 17.35
C SER A 132 -3.05 -2.50 17.92
N ASN A 133 -3.55 -1.34 17.50
CA ASN A 133 -4.82 -0.79 17.95
C ASN A 133 -5.54 -0.13 16.76
N ILE A 134 -6.81 -0.43 16.61
CA ILE A 134 -7.64 0.13 15.53
C ILE A 134 -7.72 1.66 15.56
N LYS A 135 -7.51 2.28 16.72
CA LYS A 135 -7.46 3.74 16.83
C LYS A 135 -6.38 4.38 15.95
N GLN A 136 -5.27 3.67 15.72
CA GLN A 136 -4.22 4.14 14.81
C GLN A 136 -4.72 4.26 13.37
N THR A 137 -5.63 3.38 12.97
CA THR A 137 -6.25 3.39 11.64
C THR A 137 -7.36 4.43 11.55
N GLN A 138 -8.06 4.71 12.64
CA GLN A 138 -9.17 5.67 12.67
C GLN A 138 -8.75 7.08 12.27
N HIS A 139 -7.47 7.44 12.42
CA HIS A 139 -6.94 8.72 11.90
C HIS A 139 -7.19 8.94 10.42
N TYR A 140 -7.27 7.86 9.65
CA TYR A 140 -7.49 7.90 8.21
C TYR A 140 -8.96 7.81 7.83
N ALA A 141 -9.82 7.50 8.79
CA ALA A 141 -11.25 7.27 8.53
C ALA A 141 -11.96 8.61 8.30
N LYS A 142 -12.59 8.73 7.15
CA LYS A 142 -13.55 9.81 6.85
C LYS A 142 -14.84 9.14 6.41
N VAL A 143 -15.94 9.57 7.00
CA VAL A 143 -17.26 9.15 6.53
C VAL A 143 -17.54 9.93 5.25
N LEU A 144 -17.60 9.24 4.12
CA LEU A 144 -17.96 9.81 2.83
C LEU A 144 -19.41 9.44 2.51
N ASP A 145 -20.18 10.42 2.06
CA ASP A 145 -21.58 10.20 1.68
C ASP A 145 -21.73 9.11 0.63
N ALA A 146 -20.81 9.03 -0.33
CA ALA A 146 -20.80 7.97 -1.33
C ALA A 146 -20.68 6.57 -0.71
N ASN A 147 -19.86 6.41 0.33
CA ASN A 147 -19.71 5.14 1.02
C ASN A 147 -20.95 4.79 1.83
N VAL A 148 -21.57 5.77 2.48
CA VAL A 148 -22.84 5.60 3.18
C VAL A 148 -23.92 5.13 2.21
N LEU A 149 -24.04 5.79 1.07
CA LEU A 149 -25.00 5.45 0.03
C LEU A 149 -24.76 4.04 -0.52
N ASN A 150 -23.52 3.69 -0.83
CA ASN A 150 -23.15 2.38 -1.35
C ASN A 150 -23.51 1.26 -0.36
N ASP A 151 -23.24 1.47 0.93
CA ASP A 151 -23.57 0.49 1.95
C ASP A 151 -25.07 0.29 2.08
N MET A 152 -25.84 1.37 2.09
CA MET A 152 -27.31 1.27 2.17
C MET A 152 -27.92 0.69 0.89
N ASN A 153 -27.34 0.95 -0.28
CA ASN A 153 -27.80 0.38 -1.54
C ASN A 153 -27.70 -1.16 -1.57
N LYS A 154 -26.77 -1.75 -0.82
CA LYS A 154 -26.69 -3.21 -0.66
C LYS A 154 -27.96 -3.80 -0.05
N LEU A 155 -28.69 -3.01 0.72
CA LEU A 155 -29.94 -3.42 1.37
C LEU A 155 -31.17 -3.21 0.50
N SER A 156 -31.08 -2.46 -0.60
CA SER A 156 -32.22 -2.11 -1.46
C SER A 156 -32.90 -3.34 -2.08
N SER A 157 -32.14 -4.40 -2.35
CA SER A 157 -32.67 -5.68 -2.86
C SER A 157 -33.29 -6.54 -1.77
N VAL A 158 -32.93 -6.31 -0.51
CA VAL A 158 -33.44 -7.05 0.66
C VAL A 158 -34.76 -6.44 1.15
N TYR A 159 -34.77 -5.12 1.22
CA TYR A 159 -35.95 -4.36 1.69
C TYR A 159 -36.53 -3.54 0.54
N LYS A 160 -37.50 -4.06 -0.13
CA LYS A 160 -38.22 -3.41 -1.23
C LYS A 160 -39.39 -2.59 -0.73
#